data_53402b81a291d6737880418198d84d3f
#
_entry.id   53402b81a291d6737880418198d84d3f
#
_cell.length_a   1.000
_cell.length_b   1.000
_cell.length_c   1.000
_cell.angle_alpha   90.00
_cell.angle_beta   90.00
_cell.angle_gamma   90.00
#
_symmetry.space_group_name_H-M   'P 1'
#
loop_
_entity.id
_entity.type
_entity.pdbx_description
1 polymer ?
#
loop_
_entity_poly.entity_id
_entity_poly.type
_entity_poly.pdbx_seq_one_letter_code
_entity_poly.pdbx_strand_id
1 'polypeptide(L)'
;MTSTHLPSRTYLYFLAQSINLTTAVMSVTMAALVGGSLAPEAWLSTVPYGFQFLFVMLFTLPASKLMAAIGRKKSFLLACLPLAASGVVGYWAIEMKQFSWLVASHALLGIYIAFANFNRFAATDGLSATLKPRAISLVVAGGVIAAVSGPLLIRGLKTSSFGPEFAACYAAFTVLAVVSFILNLCIKPIQPAQQAARKPGNRGQTLSLVLHNKTLAIAICIAAIGYGIMNLLMIQASMHMSHLHVHFSDISTAIQWHVLAMFAPSFFTGFLIQKFGLKTIAITGILLLLLSSLINIVGHSYTTLSLSLLILGLGWNFTYVGGSALLTQTLEGKPHSLEVQGVNDLGVSICATLGAFAPAFLFSFAGWSGTNILSAMICLVLLLLSLLYIQPTTTSTKP
;
A
#
# COMPACT_ATOMS: atom_id res chain seq x y z
N MET A 1 -33.13 6.53 -8.59
CA MET A 1 -32.46 7.38 -7.57
C MET A 1 -31.08 6.80 -7.30
N THR A 2 -30.03 7.43 -7.78
CA THR A 2 -28.65 7.01 -7.49
C THR A 2 -28.32 7.39 -6.04
N SER A 3 -28.07 6.39 -5.20
CA SER A 3 -27.68 6.62 -3.81
C SER A 3 -26.45 7.53 -3.76
N THR A 4 -26.51 8.61 -2.99
CA THR A 4 -25.38 9.51 -2.74
C THR A 4 -24.47 9.02 -1.61
N HIS A 5 -24.89 7.99 -0.88
CA HIS A 5 -24.20 7.45 0.28
C HIS A 5 -23.46 6.15 -0.04
N LEU A 6 -22.30 5.98 0.60
CA LEU A 6 -21.56 4.72 0.55
C LEU A 6 -22.30 3.63 1.34
N PRO A 7 -22.36 2.39 0.85
CA PRO A 7 -23.00 1.29 1.57
C PRO A 7 -22.20 0.89 2.82
N SER A 8 -22.87 0.34 3.84
CA SER A 8 -22.25 -0.08 5.10
C SER A 8 -21.07 -1.03 4.93
N ARG A 9 -21.08 -1.89 3.90
CA ARG A 9 -19.95 -2.77 3.60
C ARG A 9 -18.63 -2.02 3.29
N THR A 10 -18.70 -0.78 2.76
CA THR A 10 -17.48 0.02 2.50
C THR A 10 -16.77 0.37 3.81
N TYR A 11 -17.53 0.63 4.87
CA TYR A 11 -16.98 0.87 6.21
C TYR A 11 -16.38 -0.41 6.83
N LEU A 12 -16.92 -1.58 6.53
CA LEU A 12 -16.32 -2.86 6.95
C LEU A 12 -14.96 -3.09 6.22
N TYR A 13 -14.87 -2.77 4.92
CA TYR A 13 -13.60 -2.79 4.21
C TYR A 13 -12.60 -1.75 4.70
N PHE A 14 -13.06 -0.57 5.12
CA PHE A 14 -12.23 0.43 5.79
C PHE A 14 -11.62 -0.14 7.09
N LEU A 15 -12.42 -0.79 7.94
CA LEU A 15 -11.93 -1.42 9.17
C LEU A 15 -10.99 -2.60 8.88
N ALA A 16 -11.32 -3.45 7.91
CA ALA A 16 -10.44 -4.54 7.48
C ALA A 16 -9.10 -4.02 6.96
N GLN A 17 -9.11 -2.92 6.20
CA GLN A 17 -7.89 -2.27 5.72
C GLN A 17 -7.10 -1.62 6.86
N SER A 18 -7.77 -1.08 7.88
CA SER A 18 -7.10 -0.55 9.07
C SER A 18 -6.31 -1.64 9.80
N ILE A 19 -6.86 -2.86 9.91
CA ILE A 19 -6.14 -4.01 10.47
C ILE A 19 -4.93 -4.37 9.59
N ASN A 20 -5.12 -4.47 8.27
CA ASN A 20 -4.03 -4.75 7.33
C ASN A 20 -2.88 -3.76 7.51
N LEU A 21 -3.18 -2.47 7.52
CA LEU A 21 -2.16 -1.43 7.65
C LEU A 21 -1.57 -1.38 9.05
N THR A 22 -2.33 -1.71 10.11
CA THR A 22 -1.80 -1.85 11.47
C THR A 22 -0.75 -2.96 11.54
N THR A 23 -1.02 -4.13 10.94
CA THR A 23 -0.02 -5.22 10.89
C THR A 23 1.23 -4.81 10.10
N ALA A 24 1.07 -4.07 8.99
CA ALA A 24 2.18 -3.56 8.20
C ALA A 24 3.02 -2.52 8.97
N VAL A 25 2.38 -1.59 9.69
CA VAL A 25 3.07 -0.59 10.53
C VAL A 25 3.80 -1.26 11.69
N MET A 26 3.16 -2.20 12.37
CA MET A 26 3.83 -2.99 13.43
C MET A 26 5.04 -3.72 12.86
N SER A 27 4.88 -4.40 11.72
CA SER A 27 5.93 -5.15 11.06
C SER A 27 7.14 -4.27 10.72
N VAL A 28 6.94 -3.15 10.03
CA VAL A 28 8.06 -2.26 9.63
C VAL A 28 8.78 -1.68 10.84
N THR A 29 8.06 -1.41 11.92
CA THR A 29 8.64 -0.84 13.16
C THR A 29 9.50 -1.87 13.91
N MET A 30 9.10 -3.15 13.90
CA MET A 30 9.77 -4.20 14.67
C MET A 30 10.84 -4.95 13.87
N ALA A 31 10.66 -5.09 12.55
CA ALA A 31 11.41 -6.02 11.72
C ALA A 31 12.92 -5.86 11.82
N ALA A 32 13.42 -4.62 11.75
CA ALA A 32 14.86 -4.35 11.83
C ALA A 32 15.42 -4.60 13.24
N LEU A 33 14.65 -4.27 14.29
CA LEU A 33 15.06 -4.46 15.69
C LEU A 33 15.12 -5.95 16.05
N VAL A 34 14.03 -6.66 15.81
CA VAL A 34 13.95 -8.11 16.07
C VAL A 34 14.84 -8.89 15.11
N GLY A 35 14.88 -8.49 13.83
CA GLY A 35 15.81 -9.06 12.86
C GLY A 35 17.25 -8.91 13.29
N GLY A 36 17.67 -7.73 13.77
CA GLY A 36 19.02 -7.48 14.25
C GLY A 36 19.38 -8.27 15.52
N SER A 37 18.43 -8.57 16.39
CA SER A 37 18.65 -9.37 17.60
C SER A 37 18.77 -10.88 17.33
N LEU A 38 18.20 -11.38 16.23
CA LEU A 38 18.16 -12.80 15.89
C LEU A 38 19.02 -13.18 14.69
N ALA A 39 19.41 -12.21 13.85
CA ALA A 39 20.20 -12.47 12.65
C ALA A 39 21.60 -12.97 13.02
N PRO A 40 22.13 -13.99 12.31
CA PRO A 40 23.49 -14.46 12.51
C PRO A 40 24.52 -13.41 12.10
N GLU A 41 24.19 -12.50 11.19
CA GLU A 41 25.03 -11.39 10.74
C GLU A 41 24.19 -10.10 10.58
N ALA A 42 24.77 -8.95 10.91
CA ALA A 42 24.07 -7.66 10.97
C ALA A 42 23.39 -7.26 9.65
N TRP A 43 23.96 -7.59 8.51
CA TRP A 43 23.41 -7.28 7.18
C TRP A 43 22.11 -8.06 6.86
N LEU A 44 21.84 -9.15 7.57
CA LEU A 44 20.63 -9.95 7.44
C LEU A 44 19.44 -9.38 8.24
N SER A 45 19.66 -8.35 9.07
CA SER A 45 18.62 -7.79 9.97
C SER A 45 17.33 -7.40 9.26
N THR A 46 17.39 -6.95 8.03
CA THR A 46 16.22 -6.52 7.23
C THR A 46 15.61 -7.62 6.35
N VAL A 47 16.23 -8.79 6.29
CA VAL A 47 15.78 -9.92 5.45
C VAL A 47 14.34 -10.35 5.77
N PRO A 48 13.88 -10.44 7.04
CA PRO A 48 12.49 -10.76 7.32
C PRO A 48 11.51 -9.79 6.63
N TYR A 49 11.77 -8.49 6.70
CA TYR A 49 10.97 -7.46 6.05
C TYR A 49 11.01 -7.56 4.51
N GLY A 50 12.18 -7.85 3.96
CA GLY A 50 12.34 -8.11 2.52
C GLY A 50 11.49 -9.30 2.05
N PHE A 51 11.44 -10.39 2.83
CA PHE A 51 10.59 -11.54 2.55
C PHE A 51 9.10 -11.21 2.61
N GLN A 52 8.68 -10.31 3.49
CA GLN A 52 7.29 -9.82 3.49
C GLN A 52 6.93 -9.22 2.14
N PHE A 53 7.73 -8.29 1.59
CA PHE A 53 7.47 -7.68 0.28
C PHE A 53 7.56 -8.69 -0.87
N LEU A 54 8.55 -9.58 -0.82
CA LEU A 54 8.69 -10.66 -1.79
C LEU A 54 7.41 -11.52 -1.84
N PHE A 55 6.86 -11.89 -0.69
CA PHE A 55 5.64 -12.70 -0.63
C PHE A 55 4.38 -11.91 -0.98
N VAL A 56 4.31 -10.62 -0.69
CA VAL A 56 3.27 -9.74 -1.25
C VAL A 56 3.31 -9.82 -2.78
N MET A 57 4.47 -9.63 -3.39
CA MET A 57 4.65 -9.67 -4.84
C MET A 57 4.27 -11.03 -5.43
N LEU A 58 4.76 -12.12 -4.86
CA LEU A 58 4.51 -13.49 -5.35
C LEU A 58 3.03 -13.88 -5.23
N PHE A 59 2.35 -13.46 -4.17
CA PHE A 59 0.97 -13.88 -3.89
C PHE A 59 -0.11 -12.92 -4.41
N THR A 60 0.23 -11.73 -4.89
CA THR A 60 -0.75 -10.78 -5.44
C THR A 60 -1.55 -11.35 -6.61
N LEU A 61 -0.90 -11.97 -7.60
CA LEU A 61 -1.61 -12.61 -8.72
C LEU A 61 -2.38 -13.87 -8.30
N PRO A 62 -1.83 -14.80 -7.51
CA PRO A 62 -2.61 -15.90 -6.92
C PRO A 62 -3.84 -15.40 -6.15
N ALA A 63 -3.73 -14.34 -5.36
CA ALA A 63 -4.85 -13.76 -4.62
C ALA A 63 -5.97 -13.26 -5.57
N SER A 64 -5.62 -12.51 -6.63
CA SER A 64 -6.61 -12.04 -7.60
C SER A 64 -7.32 -13.19 -8.32
N LYS A 65 -6.59 -14.25 -8.66
CA LYS A 65 -7.16 -15.46 -9.29
C LYS A 65 -8.08 -16.21 -8.34
N LEU A 66 -7.68 -16.38 -7.09
CA LEU A 66 -8.51 -17.03 -6.09
C LEU A 66 -9.80 -16.22 -5.85
N MET A 67 -9.71 -14.89 -5.80
CA MET A 67 -10.88 -14.01 -5.70
C MET A 67 -11.81 -14.14 -6.91
N ALA A 68 -11.27 -14.33 -8.10
CA ALA A 68 -12.07 -14.60 -9.30
C ALA A 68 -12.77 -15.97 -9.24
N ALA A 69 -12.11 -16.99 -8.69
CA ALA A 69 -12.61 -18.37 -8.65
C ALA A 69 -13.67 -18.60 -7.56
N ILE A 70 -13.39 -18.17 -6.31
CA ILE A 70 -14.25 -18.46 -5.15
C ILE A 70 -14.94 -17.22 -4.55
N GLY A 71 -14.67 -16.04 -5.12
CA GLY A 71 -15.21 -14.76 -4.69
C GLY A 71 -14.38 -14.08 -3.58
N ARG A 72 -14.54 -12.76 -3.45
CA ARG A 72 -13.72 -11.92 -2.52
C ARG A 72 -13.89 -12.33 -1.06
N LYS A 73 -15.15 -12.51 -0.59
CA LYS A 73 -15.42 -12.83 0.82
C LYS A 73 -14.68 -14.08 1.28
N LYS A 74 -14.82 -15.19 0.52
CA LYS A 74 -14.15 -16.46 0.87
C LYS A 74 -12.63 -16.31 0.84
N SER A 75 -12.10 -15.57 -0.14
CA SER A 75 -10.66 -15.33 -0.26
C SER A 75 -10.10 -14.50 0.91
N PHE A 76 -10.83 -13.46 1.36
CA PHE A 76 -10.42 -12.68 2.55
C PHE A 76 -10.48 -13.51 3.84
N LEU A 77 -11.48 -14.37 3.99
CA LEU A 77 -11.56 -15.30 5.15
C LEU A 77 -10.38 -16.27 5.16
N LEU A 78 -10.02 -16.85 4.00
CA LEU A 78 -8.86 -17.73 3.88
C LEU A 78 -7.55 -16.98 4.16
N ALA A 79 -7.43 -15.71 3.77
CA ALA A 79 -6.25 -14.90 4.02
C ALA A 79 -5.98 -14.63 5.50
N CYS A 80 -6.99 -14.75 6.37
CA CYS A 80 -6.77 -14.64 7.81
C CYS A 80 -5.92 -15.80 8.38
N LEU A 81 -5.86 -16.96 7.71
CA LEU A 81 -5.05 -18.09 8.14
C LEU A 81 -3.54 -17.78 8.12
N PRO A 82 -2.94 -17.28 6.98
CA PRO A 82 -1.54 -16.89 7.00
C PRO A 82 -1.25 -15.74 7.97
N LEU A 83 -2.18 -14.81 8.23
CA LEU A 83 -1.97 -13.79 9.27
C LEU A 83 -1.91 -14.41 10.66
N ALA A 84 -2.83 -15.32 11.00
CA ALA A 84 -2.82 -16.03 12.28
C ALA A 84 -1.53 -16.87 12.44
N ALA A 85 -1.15 -17.60 11.39
CA ALA A 85 0.08 -18.39 11.38
C ALA A 85 1.33 -17.49 11.52
N SER A 86 1.34 -16.30 10.88
CA SER A 86 2.42 -15.32 11.04
C SER A 86 2.61 -14.94 12.52
N GLY A 87 1.50 -14.66 13.23
CA GLY A 87 1.55 -14.34 14.65
C GLY A 87 2.13 -15.46 15.50
N VAL A 88 1.64 -16.69 15.31
CA VAL A 88 2.12 -17.87 16.04
C VAL A 88 3.60 -18.16 15.73
N VAL A 89 3.96 -18.22 14.45
CA VAL A 89 5.35 -18.49 14.01
C VAL A 89 6.29 -17.39 14.49
N GLY A 90 5.87 -16.12 14.44
CA GLY A 90 6.68 -15.00 14.91
C GLY A 90 6.88 -14.99 16.43
N TYR A 91 5.85 -15.35 17.20
CA TYR A 91 5.99 -15.56 18.66
C TYR A 91 7.06 -16.62 18.97
N TRP A 92 6.93 -17.79 18.35
CA TRP A 92 7.88 -18.89 18.55
C TRP A 92 9.28 -18.61 17.99
N ALA A 93 9.39 -17.79 16.93
CA ALA A 93 10.68 -17.35 16.41
C ALA A 93 11.49 -16.59 17.46
N ILE A 94 10.83 -15.73 18.23
CA ILE A 94 11.46 -14.95 19.31
C ILE A 94 11.74 -15.85 20.52
N GLU A 95 10.77 -16.66 20.94
CA GLU A 95 10.90 -17.55 22.10
C GLU A 95 12.08 -18.51 21.93
N MET A 96 12.20 -19.11 20.74
CA MET A 96 13.27 -20.07 20.43
C MET A 96 14.52 -19.42 19.83
N LYS A 97 14.56 -18.08 19.68
CA LYS A 97 15.66 -17.33 19.06
C LYS A 97 16.03 -17.87 17.67
N GLN A 98 15.01 -18.16 16.84
CA GLN A 98 15.20 -18.74 15.51
C GLN A 98 14.94 -17.72 14.39
N PHE A 99 16.01 -17.24 13.75
CA PHE A 99 15.95 -16.26 12.67
C PHE A 99 15.13 -16.74 11.45
N SER A 100 15.27 -18.01 11.06
CA SER A 100 14.54 -18.59 9.93
C SER A 100 13.02 -18.59 10.13
N TRP A 101 12.56 -18.79 11.36
CA TRP A 101 11.14 -18.71 11.69
C TRP A 101 10.63 -17.27 11.67
N LEU A 102 11.47 -16.31 12.05
CA LEU A 102 11.12 -14.90 11.90
C LEU A 102 10.91 -14.52 10.43
N VAL A 103 11.81 -14.98 9.54
CA VAL A 103 11.66 -14.83 8.08
C VAL A 103 10.35 -15.47 7.59
N ALA A 104 10.05 -16.70 8.04
CA ALA A 104 8.80 -17.38 7.69
C ALA A 104 7.56 -16.63 8.18
N SER A 105 7.59 -16.07 9.40
CA SER A 105 6.51 -15.24 9.93
C SER A 105 6.22 -14.05 9.02
N HIS A 106 7.25 -13.31 8.60
CA HIS A 106 7.09 -12.17 7.70
C HIS A 106 6.65 -12.57 6.30
N ALA A 107 7.09 -13.73 5.80
CA ALA A 107 6.59 -14.29 4.54
C ALA A 107 5.08 -14.58 4.61
N LEU A 108 4.61 -15.20 5.69
CA LEU A 108 3.18 -15.45 5.94
C LEU A 108 2.38 -14.14 6.04
N LEU A 109 2.93 -13.13 6.72
CA LEU A 109 2.33 -11.80 6.78
C LEU A 109 2.20 -11.19 5.38
N GLY A 110 3.23 -11.35 4.53
CA GLY A 110 3.22 -10.91 3.13
C GLY A 110 2.09 -11.56 2.32
N ILE A 111 1.81 -12.85 2.55
CA ILE A 111 0.66 -13.53 1.92
C ILE A 111 -0.65 -12.84 2.31
N TYR A 112 -0.87 -12.58 3.60
CA TYR A 112 -2.07 -11.88 4.06
C TYR A 112 -2.22 -10.51 3.41
N ILE A 113 -1.15 -9.70 3.42
CA ILE A 113 -1.14 -8.35 2.86
C ILE A 113 -1.49 -8.36 1.38
N ALA A 114 -1.00 -9.37 0.61
CA ALA A 114 -1.32 -9.53 -0.81
C ALA A 114 -2.83 -9.63 -1.07
N PHE A 115 -3.57 -10.34 -0.20
CA PHE A 115 -5.02 -10.40 -0.27
C PHE A 115 -5.67 -9.10 0.23
N ALA A 116 -5.26 -8.60 1.38
CA ALA A 116 -5.89 -7.48 2.04
C ALA A 116 -5.77 -6.16 1.25
N ASN A 117 -4.76 -6.00 0.41
CA ASN A 117 -4.62 -4.86 -0.49
C ASN A 117 -5.80 -4.74 -1.47
N PHE A 118 -6.52 -5.82 -1.77
CA PHE A 118 -7.74 -5.78 -2.58
C PHE A 118 -8.97 -5.21 -1.87
N ASN A 119 -8.92 -4.93 -0.57
CA ASN A 119 -10.03 -4.32 0.16
C ASN A 119 -10.54 -3.04 -0.51
N ARG A 120 -9.63 -2.18 -1.02
CA ARG A 120 -9.98 -0.93 -1.70
C ARG A 120 -10.76 -1.17 -3.00
N PHE A 121 -10.47 -2.23 -3.73
CA PHE A 121 -11.20 -2.59 -4.94
C PHE A 121 -12.52 -3.30 -4.60
N ALA A 122 -12.51 -4.17 -3.59
CA ALA A 122 -13.71 -4.85 -3.11
C ALA A 122 -14.80 -3.87 -2.65
N ALA A 123 -14.38 -2.76 -2.06
CA ALA A 123 -15.29 -1.68 -1.65
C ALA A 123 -15.99 -1.01 -2.85
N THR A 124 -15.44 -1.08 -4.06
CA THR A 124 -16.03 -0.47 -5.26
C THR A 124 -16.98 -1.38 -6.01
N ASP A 125 -17.04 -2.66 -5.68
CA ASP A 125 -17.90 -3.63 -6.38
C ASP A 125 -19.37 -3.20 -6.30
N GLY A 126 -20.07 -3.16 -7.46
CA GLY A 126 -21.46 -2.76 -7.56
C GLY A 126 -21.74 -1.27 -7.25
N LEU A 127 -20.73 -0.41 -7.17
CA LEU A 127 -20.91 1.03 -7.06
C LEU A 127 -20.88 1.71 -8.45
N SER A 128 -21.62 2.83 -8.56
CA SER A 128 -21.54 3.71 -9.72
C SER A 128 -20.14 4.32 -9.86
N ALA A 129 -19.75 4.72 -11.08
CA ALA A 129 -18.44 5.33 -11.35
C ALA A 129 -18.16 6.53 -10.43
N THR A 130 -19.18 7.31 -10.10
CA THR A 130 -19.07 8.50 -9.26
C THR A 130 -18.72 8.19 -7.79
N LEU A 131 -19.13 7.03 -7.26
CA LEU A 131 -18.89 6.63 -5.86
C LEU A 131 -17.59 5.84 -5.68
N LYS A 132 -17.04 5.23 -6.74
CA LYS A 132 -15.81 4.42 -6.66
C LYS A 132 -14.63 5.18 -6.06
N PRO A 133 -14.30 6.43 -6.48
CA PRO A 133 -13.18 7.18 -5.89
C PRO A 133 -13.36 7.41 -4.38
N ARG A 134 -14.59 7.72 -3.94
CA ARG A 134 -14.89 7.91 -2.52
C ARG A 134 -14.72 6.62 -1.72
N ALA A 135 -15.14 5.48 -2.27
CA ALA A 135 -14.99 4.18 -1.62
C ALA A 135 -13.51 3.79 -1.48
N ILE A 136 -12.71 3.93 -2.54
CA ILE A 136 -11.26 3.67 -2.51
C ILE A 136 -10.58 4.57 -1.48
N SER A 137 -10.85 5.86 -1.57
CA SER A 137 -10.29 6.89 -0.70
C SER A 137 -10.58 6.59 0.77
N LEU A 138 -11.84 6.27 1.12
CA LEU A 138 -12.22 5.91 2.49
C LEU A 138 -11.46 4.67 2.99
N VAL A 139 -11.35 3.62 2.16
CA VAL A 139 -10.66 2.39 2.57
C VAL A 139 -9.17 2.65 2.81
N VAL A 140 -8.52 3.44 1.96
CA VAL A 140 -7.10 3.83 2.15
C VAL A 140 -6.92 4.69 3.41
N ALA A 141 -7.90 5.52 3.76
CA ALA A 141 -7.89 6.31 5.01
C ALA A 141 -7.80 5.46 6.29
N GLY A 142 -8.07 4.14 6.20
CA GLY A 142 -7.82 3.19 7.29
C GLY A 142 -6.37 3.20 7.80
N GLY A 143 -5.42 3.68 6.99
CA GLY A 143 -4.04 3.89 7.40
C GLY A 143 -3.84 4.93 8.50
N VAL A 144 -4.78 5.87 8.68
CA VAL A 144 -4.74 6.82 9.81
C VAL A 144 -4.93 6.09 11.14
N ILE A 145 -5.86 5.10 11.17
CA ILE A 145 -6.01 4.24 12.36
C ILE A 145 -4.71 3.45 12.58
N ALA A 146 -4.12 2.91 11.53
CA ALA A 146 -2.88 2.14 11.60
C ALA A 146 -1.69 2.97 12.10
N ALA A 147 -1.57 4.23 11.67
CA ALA A 147 -0.52 5.14 12.10
C ALA A 147 -0.54 5.40 13.62
N VAL A 148 -1.70 5.26 14.25
CA VAL A 148 -1.87 5.39 15.71
C VAL A 148 -1.83 4.02 16.39
N SER A 149 -2.62 3.06 15.91
CA SER A 149 -2.77 1.75 16.56
C SER A 149 -1.50 0.91 16.53
N GLY A 150 -0.71 0.97 15.43
CA GLY A 150 0.53 0.20 15.32
C GLY A 150 1.54 0.54 16.42
N PRO A 151 2.00 1.79 16.56
CA PRO A 151 2.90 2.21 17.62
C PRO A 151 2.33 2.00 19.04
N LEU A 152 1.01 2.21 19.24
CA LEU A 152 0.37 1.97 20.54
C LEU A 152 0.42 0.49 20.94
N LEU A 153 0.11 -0.41 20.01
CA LEU A 153 0.19 -1.86 20.26
C LEU A 153 1.62 -2.29 20.56
N ILE A 154 2.61 -1.80 19.81
CA ILE A 154 4.01 -2.12 20.08
C ILE A 154 4.40 -1.61 21.47
N ARG A 155 4.11 -0.35 21.81
CA ARG A 155 4.44 0.23 23.11
C ARG A 155 3.81 -0.55 24.27
N GLY A 156 2.56 -1.00 24.11
CA GLY A 156 1.84 -1.74 25.16
C GLY A 156 2.27 -3.19 25.30
N LEU A 157 2.78 -3.80 24.21
CA LEU A 157 3.05 -5.23 24.16
C LEU A 157 4.54 -5.58 24.17
N LYS A 158 5.42 -4.65 23.84
CA LYS A 158 6.87 -4.87 23.64
C LYS A 158 7.51 -5.57 24.85
N THR A 159 7.21 -5.10 26.07
CA THR A 159 7.77 -5.59 27.34
C THR A 159 6.71 -6.32 28.19
N SER A 160 5.71 -6.91 27.52
CA SER A 160 4.66 -7.67 28.19
C SER A 160 5.25 -8.89 28.89
N SER A 161 4.64 -9.28 30.02
CA SER A 161 4.99 -10.54 30.72
C SER A 161 4.65 -11.82 29.91
N PHE A 162 4.03 -11.66 28.75
CA PHE A 162 3.69 -12.75 27.84
C PHE A 162 4.86 -13.05 26.88
N GLY A 163 5.95 -13.60 27.41
CA GLY A 163 7.13 -13.99 26.66
C GLY A 163 8.25 -12.93 26.59
N PRO A 164 9.31 -13.21 25.82
CA PRO A 164 10.42 -12.29 25.61
C PRO A 164 10.00 -10.98 24.92
N GLU A 165 10.89 -10.00 24.92
CA GLU A 165 10.67 -8.69 24.29
C GLU A 165 10.20 -8.85 22.83
N PHE A 166 9.13 -8.18 22.44
CA PHE A 166 8.40 -8.26 21.17
C PHE A 166 7.60 -9.55 20.91
N ALA A 167 7.70 -10.61 21.68
CA ALA A 167 6.95 -11.85 21.43
C ALA A 167 5.44 -11.61 21.41
N ALA A 168 4.92 -10.86 22.39
CA ALA A 168 3.51 -10.48 22.44
C ALA A 168 3.07 -9.60 21.26
N CYS A 169 3.97 -8.80 20.68
CA CYS A 169 3.67 -8.02 19.48
C CYS A 169 3.40 -8.93 18.27
N TYR A 170 4.14 -10.03 18.12
CA TYR A 170 3.84 -11.02 17.06
C TYR A 170 2.57 -11.79 17.39
N ALA A 171 2.35 -12.21 18.64
CA ALA A 171 1.10 -12.87 19.05
C ALA A 171 -0.13 -11.99 18.72
N ALA A 172 0.00 -10.66 18.79
CA ALA A 172 -1.06 -9.74 18.41
C ALA A 172 -1.51 -9.89 16.95
N PHE A 173 -0.67 -10.36 16.02
CA PHE A 173 -1.09 -10.64 14.63
C PHE A 173 -2.16 -11.76 14.60
N THR A 174 -2.06 -12.76 15.49
CA THR A 174 -3.10 -13.79 15.61
C THR A 174 -4.43 -13.20 16.11
N VAL A 175 -4.39 -12.29 17.07
CA VAL A 175 -5.60 -11.60 17.55
C VAL A 175 -6.19 -10.73 16.44
N LEU A 176 -5.35 -9.97 15.72
CA LEU A 176 -5.78 -9.16 14.59
C LEU A 176 -6.35 -10.01 13.44
N ALA A 177 -5.84 -11.24 13.25
CA ALA A 177 -6.40 -12.19 12.29
C ALA A 177 -7.82 -12.62 12.68
N VAL A 178 -8.08 -12.88 13.96
CA VAL A 178 -9.44 -13.20 14.46
C VAL A 178 -10.39 -12.03 14.25
N VAL A 179 -9.95 -10.80 14.58
CA VAL A 179 -10.77 -9.59 14.36
C VAL A 179 -11.04 -9.38 12.87
N SER A 180 -10.01 -9.54 12.01
CA SER A 180 -10.15 -9.46 10.55
C SER A 180 -11.12 -10.53 10.03
N PHE A 181 -11.05 -11.76 10.54
CA PHE A 181 -11.95 -12.86 10.17
C PHE A 181 -13.40 -12.50 10.51
N ILE A 182 -13.68 -12.02 11.73
CA ILE A 182 -15.02 -11.62 12.18
C ILE A 182 -15.56 -10.48 11.30
N LEU A 183 -14.75 -9.45 11.00
CA LEU A 183 -15.15 -8.36 10.11
C LEU A 183 -15.52 -8.88 8.72
N ASN A 184 -14.72 -9.79 8.15
CA ASN A 184 -14.97 -10.36 6.83
C ASN A 184 -16.22 -11.27 6.84
N LEU A 185 -16.56 -11.93 7.95
CA LEU A 185 -17.83 -12.66 8.11
C LEU A 185 -19.05 -11.72 8.02
N CYS A 186 -18.95 -10.52 8.60
CA CYS A 186 -20.02 -9.52 8.58
C CYS A 186 -20.24 -8.88 7.19
N ILE A 187 -19.27 -8.99 6.26
CA ILE A 187 -19.43 -8.47 4.91
C ILE A 187 -20.44 -9.31 4.14
N LYS A 188 -21.55 -8.69 3.74
CA LYS A 188 -22.55 -9.34 2.87
C LYS A 188 -22.00 -9.47 1.45
N PRO A 189 -21.98 -10.67 0.87
CA PRO A 189 -21.55 -10.87 -0.52
C PRO A 189 -22.52 -10.14 -1.46
N ILE A 190 -21.99 -9.60 -2.55
CA ILE A 190 -22.82 -9.07 -3.64
C ILE A 190 -23.44 -10.27 -4.36
N GLN A 191 -24.75 -10.20 -4.65
CA GLN A 191 -25.46 -11.29 -5.31
C GLN A 191 -24.84 -11.63 -6.67
N PRO A 192 -24.83 -12.93 -7.08
CA PRO A 192 -24.15 -13.40 -8.29
C PRO A 192 -24.64 -12.81 -9.61
N ALA A 193 -25.85 -12.23 -9.64
CA ALA A 193 -26.38 -11.56 -10.84
C ALA A 193 -25.52 -10.39 -11.35
N GLN A 194 -24.67 -9.82 -10.50
CA GLN A 194 -23.69 -8.78 -10.87
C GLN A 194 -22.26 -9.33 -11.04
N GLN A 195 -21.99 -10.52 -10.56
CA GLN A 195 -20.79 -11.29 -10.84
C GLN A 195 -21.13 -12.37 -11.87
N ALA A 196 -21.57 -11.97 -13.07
CA ALA A 196 -21.77 -12.95 -14.17
C ALA A 196 -20.58 -13.91 -14.18
N ALA A 197 -20.84 -15.24 -14.19
CA ALA A 197 -19.86 -16.32 -14.07
C ALA A 197 -18.59 -16.01 -14.91
N ARG A 198 -17.62 -15.34 -14.26
CA ARG A 198 -16.40 -14.89 -14.91
C ARG A 198 -15.47 -16.08 -14.96
N LYS A 199 -15.40 -16.73 -16.12
CA LYS A 199 -14.30 -17.68 -16.38
C LYS A 199 -12.99 -16.93 -16.13
N PRO A 200 -12.03 -17.53 -15.39
CA PRO A 200 -10.72 -16.92 -15.21
C PRO A 200 -10.12 -16.59 -16.57
N GLY A 201 -9.76 -15.32 -16.78
CA GLY A 201 -9.17 -14.90 -18.05
C GLY A 201 -7.79 -15.53 -18.27
N ASN A 202 -7.46 -15.78 -19.54
CA ASN A 202 -6.11 -16.18 -19.90
C ASN A 202 -5.16 -14.99 -19.65
N ARG A 203 -3.97 -15.26 -19.06
CA ARG A 203 -2.93 -14.23 -18.80
C ARG A 203 -2.61 -13.38 -20.03
N GLY A 204 -2.55 -14.00 -21.20
CA GLY A 204 -2.31 -13.29 -22.45
C GLY A 204 -3.38 -12.27 -22.78
N GLN A 205 -4.66 -12.59 -22.53
CA GLN A 205 -5.78 -11.68 -22.77
C GLN A 205 -5.77 -10.48 -21.81
N THR A 206 -5.46 -10.72 -20.52
CA THR A 206 -5.37 -9.65 -19.51
C THR A 206 -4.21 -8.69 -19.82
N LEU A 207 -3.04 -9.22 -20.15
CA LEU A 207 -1.87 -8.41 -20.50
C LEU A 207 -2.12 -7.66 -21.81
N SER A 208 -2.69 -8.30 -22.82
CA SER A 208 -3.09 -7.65 -24.07
C SER A 208 -4.07 -6.51 -23.83
N LEU A 209 -5.08 -6.70 -22.96
CA LEU A 209 -6.03 -5.65 -22.60
C LEU A 209 -5.33 -4.43 -21.96
N VAL A 210 -4.38 -4.67 -21.08
CA VAL A 210 -3.61 -3.57 -20.44
C VAL A 210 -2.73 -2.84 -21.47
N LEU A 211 -1.99 -3.59 -22.32
CA LEU A 211 -1.06 -3.00 -23.29
C LEU A 211 -1.77 -2.23 -24.39
N HIS A 212 -2.95 -2.68 -24.83
CA HIS A 212 -3.73 -1.99 -25.87
C HIS A 212 -4.59 -0.85 -25.30
N ASN A 213 -4.81 -0.77 -23.98
CA ASN A 213 -5.55 0.32 -23.35
C ASN A 213 -4.59 1.26 -22.62
N LYS A 214 -4.17 2.32 -23.30
CA LYS A 214 -3.20 3.30 -22.76
C LYS A 214 -3.63 3.90 -21.42
N THR A 215 -4.92 4.14 -21.21
CA THR A 215 -5.44 4.68 -19.95
C THR A 215 -5.27 3.67 -18.80
N LEU A 216 -5.49 2.37 -19.05
CA LEU A 216 -5.22 1.32 -18.04
C LEU A 216 -3.73 1.22 -17.71
N ALA A 217 -2.87 1.21 -18.74
CA ALA A 217 -1.44 1.16 -18.55
C ALA A 217 -0.94 2.35 -17.71
N ILE A 218 -1.38 3.57 -18.04
CA ILE A 218 -1.02 4.77 -17.28
C ILE A 218 -1.57 4.75 -15.85
N ALA A 219 -2.80 4.26 -15.62
CA ALA A 219 -3.35 4.13 -14.28
C ALA A 219 -2.48 3.22 -13.39
N ILE A 220 -2.03 2.09 -13.94
CA ILE A 220 -1.11 1.17 -13.28
C ILE A 220 0.25 1.83 -13.02
N CYS A 221 0.82 2.50 -14.02
CA CYS A 221 2.10 3.21 -13.86
C CYS A 221 2.04 4.30 -12.79
N ILE A 222 0.96 5.08 -12.72
CA ILE A 222 0.79 6.13 -11.70
C ILE A 222 0.80 5.54 -10.30
N ALA A 223 0.02 4.48 -10.06
CA ALA A 223 -0.03 3.83 -8.75
C ALA A 223 1.30 3.14 -8.40
N ALA A 224 1.89 2.39 -9.33
CA ALA A 224 3.08 1.58 -9.11
C ALA A 224 4.35 2.44 -8.93
N ILE A 225 4.60 3.35 -9.87
CA ILE A 225 5.79 4.22 -9.84
C ILE A 225 5.68 5.20 -8.66
N GLY A 226 4.48 5.77 -8.42
CA GLY A 226 4.24 6.63 -7.28
C GLY A 226 4.56 5.94 -5.95
N TYR A 227 4.20 4.65 -5.81
CA TYR A 227 4.53 3.84 -4.64
C TYR A 227 6.04 3.57 -4.53
N GLY A 228 6.68 3.21 -5.65
CA GLY A 228 8.13 2.94 -5.68
C GLY A 228 8.96 4.17 -5.31
N ILE A 229 8.64 5.33 -5.87
CA ILE A 229 9.32 6.60 -5.55
C ILE A 229 9.12 6.97 -4.08
N MET A 230 7.90 6.84 -3.58
CA MET A 230 7.60 7.13 -2.17
C MET A 230 8.46 6.25 -1.25
N ASN A 231 8.48 4.92 -1.45
CA ASN A 231 9.30 4.02 -0.64
C ASN A 231 10.80 4.36 -0.71
N LEU A 232 11.30 4.59 -1.93
CA LEU A 232 12.70 4.91 -2.17
C LEU A 232 13.12 6.17 -1.41
N LEU A 233 12.39 7.26 -1.61
CA LEU A 233 12.76 8.56 -1.04
C LEU A 233 12.51 8.61 0.49
N MET A 234 11.48 7.95 1.00
CA MET A 234 11.22 7.85 2.45
C MET A 234 12.38 7.16 3.17
N ILE A 235 12.84 6.02 2.67
CA ILE A 235 13.94 5.26 3.29
C ILE A 235 15.24 6.05 3.16
N GLN A 236 15.54 6.60 1.99
CA GLN A 236 16.74 7.40 1.79
C GLN A 236 16.76 8.69 2.60
N ALA A 237 15.61 9.34 2.80
CA ALA A 237 15.53 10.54 3.66
C ALA A 237 15.92 10.21 5.11
N SER A 238 15.46 9.06 5.62
CA SER A 238 15.86 8.59 6.96
C SER A 238 17.37 8.34 7.04
N MET A 239 17.95 7.70 6.03
CA MET A 239 19.39 7.46 5.95
C MET A 239 20.15 8.78 5.87
N HIS A 240 19.72 9.70 5.01
CA HIS A 240 20.38 11.00 4.81
C HIS A 240 20.33 11.86 6.08
N MET A 241 19.18 11.94 6.77
CA MET A 241 19.07 12.61 8.06
C MET A 241 20.02 12.00 9.11
N SER A 242 20.16 10.68 9.14
CA SER A 242 21.13 10.01 10.03
C SER A 242 22.58 10.40 9.71
N HIS A 243 22.95 10.51 8.43
CA HIS A 243 24.25 11.00 7.99
C HIS A 243 24.49 12.49 8.35
N LEU A 244 23.43 13.28 8.45
CA LEU A 244 23.47 14.67 8.93
C LEU A 244 23.48 14.76 10.47
N HIS A 245 23.60 13.65 11.17
CA HIS A 245 23.60 13.55 12.63
C HIS A 245 22.30 14.08 13.29
N VAL A 246 21.17 14.03 12.60
CA VAL A 246 19.85 14.34 13.18
C VAL A 246 19.51 13.28 14.23
N HIS A 247 18.98 13.70 15.37
CA HIS A 247 18.57 12.77 16.42
C HIS A 247 17.50 11.80 15.95
N PHE A 248 17.58 10.54 16.38
CA PHE A 248 16.64 9.49 15.99
C PHE A 248 15.17 9.84 16.31
N SER A 249 14.92 10.55 17.43
CA SER A 249 13.57 11.04 17.77
C SER A 249 12.99 11.96 16.70
N ASP A 250 13.82 12.81 16.11
CA ASP A 250 13.40 13.79 15.11
C ASP A 250 13.17 13.10 13.76
N ILE A 251 14.05 12.16 13.38
CA ILE A 251 13.85 11.30 12.20
C ILE A 251 12.52 10.54 12.32
N SER A 252 12.28 9.91 13.48
CA SER A 252 11.02 9.21 13.74
C SER A 252 9.82 10.14 13.62
N THR A 253 9.91 11.35 14.12
CA THR A 253 8.84 12.36 14.04
C THR A 253 8.57 12.77 12.59
N ALA A 254 9.61 13.00 11.79
CA ALA A 254 9.46 13.31 10.36
C ALA A 254 8.77 12.18 9.60
N ILE A 255 9.14 10.92 9.87
CA ILE A 255 8.48 9.74 9.28
C ILE A 255 7.02 9.61 9.74
N GLN A 256 6.70 9.88 10.99
CA GLN A 256 5.32 9.87 11.49
C GLN A 256 4.45 10.89 10.75
N TRP A 257 4.94 12.12 10.56
CA TRP A 257 4.24 13.13 9.78
C TRP A 257 4.08 12.74 8.30
N HIS A 258 5.11 12.10 7.71
CA HIS A 258 5.01 11.53 6.38
C HIS A 258 3.88 10.50 6.27
N VAL A 259 3.81 9.54 7.20
CA VAL A 259 2.76 8.51 7.23
C VAL A 259 1.37 9.13 7.40
N LEU A 260 1.23 10.14 8.25
CA LEU A 260 -0.02 10.90 8.35
C LEU A 260 -0.37 11.58 7.02
N ALA A 261 0.59 12.20 6.35
CA ALA A 261 0.39 12.81 5.04
C ALA A 261 0.04 11.80 3.94
N MET A 262 0.48 10.54 4.06
CA MET A 262 0.05 9.46 3.16
C MET A 262 -1.43 9.11 3.32
N PHE A 263 -1.95 9.04 4.53
CA PHE A 263 -3.26 8.45 4.79
C PHE A 263 -4.35 9.46 5.13
N ALA A 264 -4.06 10.53 5.88
CA ALA A 264 -5.07 11.50 6.31
C ALA A 264 -5.80 12.20 5.12
N PRO A 265 -5.10 12.59 4.03
CA PRO A 265 -5.79 13.19 2.88
C PRO A 265 -6.81 12.27 2.23
N SER A 266 -6.71 10.95 2.42
CA SER A 266 -7.65 9.97 1.86
C SER A 266 -9.10 10.19 2.31
N PHE A 267 -9.34 10.83 3.45
CA PHE A 267 -10.70 11.22 3.84
C PHE A 267 -11.34 12.21 2.84
N PHE A 268 -10.52 12.99 2.14
CA PHE A 268 -10.98 14.05 1.24
C PHE A 268 -10.65 13.78 -0.23
N THR A 269 -9.64 12.96 -0.53
CA THR A 269 -9.15 12.72 -1.91
C THR A 269 -10.27 12.24 -2.83
N GLY A 270 -11.18 11.38 -2.34
CA GLY A 270 -12.32 10.92 -3.12
C GLY A 270 -13.30 12.04 -3.50
N PHE A 271 -13.50 13.03 -2.63
CA PHE A 271 -14.30 14.23 -2.92
C PHE A 271 -13.56 15.17 -3.87
N LEU A 272 -12.25 15.32 -3.68
CA LEU A 272 -11.42 16.12 -4.59
C LEU A 272 -11.46 15.56 -6.01
N ILE A 273 -11.42 14.23 -6.16
CA ILE A 273 -11.56 13.56 -7.46
C ILE A 273 -12.94 13.86 -8.07
N GLN A 274 -14.02 13.82 -7.28
CA GLN A 274 -15.35 14.16 -7.79
C GLN A 274 -15.47 15.62 -8.22
N LYS A 275 -14.82 16.55 -7.51
CA LYS A 275 -14.87 17.98 -7.76
C LYS A 275 -13.95 18.42 -8.90
N PHE A 276 -12.71 17.92 -8.96
CA PHE A 276 -11.66 18.38 -9.87
C PHE A 276 -11.34 17.38 -10.98
N GLY A 277 -11.88 16.17 -10.92
CA GLY A 277 -11.64 15.09 -11.87
C GLY A 277 -10.40 14.24 -11.55
N LEU A 278 -10.42 13.00 -12.04
CA LEU A 278 -9.35 12.01 -11.84
C LEU A 278 -8.01 12.47 -12.41
N LYS A 279 -8.03 13.04 -13.63
CA LYS A 279 -6.82 13.52 -14.31
C LYS A 279 -6.10 14.57 -13.46
N THR A 280 -6.83 15.55 -12.96
CA THR A 280 -6.26 16.65 -12.15
C THR A 280 -5.59 16.11 -10.89
N ILE A 281 -6.29 15.23 -10.14
CA ILE A 281 -5.73 14.69 -8.89
C ILE A 281 -4.52 13.80 -9.14
N ALA A 282 -4.56 12.94 -10.15
CA ALA A 282 -3.41 12.10 -10.51
C ALA A 282 -2.19 12.95 -10.93
N ILE A 283 -2.38 13.97 -11.77
CA ILE A 283 -1.31 14.87 -12.17
C ILE A 283 -0.76 15.66 -10.97
N THR A 284 -1.64 16.20 -10.11
CA THR A 284 -1.21 16.88 -8.88
C THR A 284 -0.37 15.95 -8.00
N GLY A 285 -0.75 14.66 -7.88
CA GLY A 285 0.06 13.68 -7.16
C GLY A 285 1.47 13.52 -7.74
N ILE A 286 1.59 13.39 -9.06
CA ILE A 286 2.90 13.30 -9.74
C ILE A 286 3.72 14.58 -9.54
N LEU A 287 3.09 15.76 -9.64
CA LEU A 287 3.75 17.05 -9.40
C LEU A 287 4.26 17.19 -7.96
N LEU A 288 3.53 16.67 -6.98
CA LEU A 288 3.97 16.65 -5.59
C LEU A 288 5.17 15.70 -5.37
N LEU A 289 5.18 14.53 -6.00
CA LEU A 289 6.35 13.63 -5.96
C LEU A 289 7.57 14.29 -6.61
N LEU A 290 7.39 14.96 -7.74
CA LEU A 290 8.44 15.73 -8.39
C LEU A 290 8.94 16.88 -7.49
N LEU A 291 8.02 17.65 -6.90
CA LEU A 291 8.37 18.75 -5.99
C LEU A 291 9.16 18.26 -4.77
N SER A 292 8.77 17.12 -4.18
CA SER A 292 9.52 16.48 -3.09
C SER A 292 10.95 16.19 -3.52
N SER A 293 11.15 15.57 -4.71
CA SER A 293 12.47 15.26 -5.24
C SER A 293 13.31 16.54 -5.44
N LEU A 294 12.71 17.62 -5.96
CA LEU A 294 13.39 18.90 -6.18
C LEU A 294 13.79 19.57 -4.86
N ILE A 295 12.92 19.55 -3.84
CA ILE A 295 13.24 20.05 -2.50
C ILE A 295 14.42 19.29 -1.92
N ASN A 296 14.46 17.99 -2.10
CA ASN A 296 15.55 17.13 -1.62
C ASN A 296 16.90 17.42 -2.30
N ILE A 297 16.91 17.89 -3.54
CA ILE A 297 18.15 18.25 -4.26
C ILE A 297 18.80 19.50 -3.66
N VAL A 298 17.97 20.48 -3.26
CA VAL A 298 18.46 21.80 -2.81
C VAL A 298 18.49 21.94 -1.29
N GLY A 299 17.69 21.14 -0.56
CA GLY A 299 17.53 21.27 0.89
C GLY A 299 18.28 20.18 1.66
N HIS A 300 19.08 20.61 2.67
CA HIS A 300 19.86 19.69 3.52
C HIS A 300 19.55 19.86 5.01
N SER A 301 18.58 20.71 5.38
CA SER A 301 18.18 20.88 6.78
C SER A 301 17.08 19.90 7.18
N TYR A 302 17.00 19.58 8.49
CA TYR A 302 15.91 18.77 9.04
C TYR A 302 14.52 19.28 8.60
N THR A 303 14.31 20.59 8.64
CA THR A 303 13.03 21.21 8.29
C THR A 303 12.68 21.00 6.82
N THR A 304 13.64 21.19 5.90
CA THR A 304 13.41 21.00 4.47
C THR A 304 13.16 19.54 4.12
N LEU A 305 13.90 18.61 4.75
CA LEU A 305 13.70 17.17 4.55
C LEU A 305 12.36 16.69 5.13
N SER A 306 11.94 17.21 6.29
CA SER A 306 10.63 16.91 6.87
C SER A 306 9.49 17.45 6.00
N LEU A 307 9.61 18.66 5.46
CA LEU A 307 8.64 19.23 4.52
C LEU A 307 8.56 18.40 3.23
N SER A 308 9.71 17.99 2.69
CA SER A 308 9.77 17.11 1.52
C SER A 308 9.03 15.79 1.77
N LEU A 309 9.23 15.18 2.94
CA LEU A 309 8.53 13.95 3.34
C LEU A 309 7.02 14.13 3.45
N LEU A 310 6.54 15.27 3.99
CA LEU A 310 5.10 15.59 4.01
C LEU A 310 4.53 15.67 2.60
N ILE A 311 5.21 16.40 1.70
CA ILE A 311 4.82 16.55 0.29
C ILE A 311 4.86 15.20 -0.43
N LEU A 312 5.87 14.37 -0.16
CA LEU A 312 6.02 13.01 -0.67
C LEU A 312 4.82 12.13 -0.29
N GLY A 313 4.41 12.18 0.98
CA GLY A 313 3.25 11.43 1.48
C GLY A 313 1.95 11.84 0.79
N LEU A 314 1.71 13.14 0.64
CA LEU A 314 0.55 13.67 -0.07
C LEU A 314 0.58 13.29 -1.56
N GLY A 315 1.75 13.37 -2.20
CA GLY A 315 1.95 12.95 -3.60
C GLY A 315 1.64 11.46 -3.79
N TRP A 316 2.11 10.62 -2.88
CA TRP A 316 1.77 9.20 -2.87
C TRP A 316 0.26 8.98 -2.73
N ASN A 317 -0.40 9.66 -1.81
CA ASN A 317 -1.85 9.53 -1.64
C ASN A 317 -2.60 9.78 -2.94
N PHE A 318 -2.30 10.89 -3.61
CA PHE A 318 -2.99 11.28 -4.84
C PHE A 318 -2.67 10.36 -6.03
N THR A 319 -1.45 9.87 -6.15
CA THR A 319 -1.08 8.90 -7.19
C THR A 319 -1.69 7.52 -6.92
N TYR A 320 -1.66 7.04 -5.68
CA TYR A 320 -2.18 5.72 -5.33
C TYR A 320 -3.71 5.65 -5.37
N VAL A 321 -4.39 6.62 -4.76
CA VAL A 321 -5.85 6.70 -4.78
C VAL A 321 -6.35 7.06 -6.18
N GLY A 322 -5.74 8.05 -6.82
CA GLY A 322 -6.10 8.49 -8.16
C GLY A 322 -5.88 7.41 -9.22
N GLY A 323 -4.71 6.73 -9.21
CA GLY A 323 -4.41 5.61 -10.11
C GLY A 323 -5.38 4.44 -9.91
N SER A 324 -5.66 4.06 -8.66
CA SER A 324 -6.62 3.00 -8.33
C SER A 324 -8.05 3.36 -8.77
N ALA A 325 -8.46 4.62 -8.61
CA ALA A 325 -9.77 5.11 -9.05
C ALA A 325 -9.87 5.15 -10.58
N LEU A 326 -8.82 5.61 -11.27
CA LEU A 326 -8.76 5.63 -12.74
C LEU A 326 -8.84 4.21 -13.32
N LEU A 327 -8.11 3.26 -12.71
CA LEU A 327 -8.17 1.85 -13.07
C LEU A 327 -9.60 1.31 -12.97
N THR A 328 -10.25 1.48 -11.82
CA THR A 328 -11.61 0.93 -11.58
C THR A 328 -12.66 1.60 -12.45
N GLN A 329 -12.55 2.88 -12.74
CA GLN A 329 -13.45 3.59 -13.65
C GLN A 329 -13.28 3.10 -15.09
N THR A 330 -12.04 2.90 -15.55
CA THR A 330 -11.75 2.44 -16.91
C THR A 330 -12.18 0.97 -17.12
N LEU A 331 -12.24 0.18 -16.04
CA LEU A 331 -12.68 -1.22 -16.05
C LEU A 331 -14.20 -1.39 -15.91
N GLU A 332 -14.97 -0.32 -15.78
CA GLU A 332 -16.42 -0.43 -15.59
C GLU A 332 -17.07 -1.16 -16.77
N GLY A 333 -17.86 -2.20 -16.44
CA GLY A 333 -18.53 -3.04 -17.44
C GLY A 333 -17.61 -3.96 -18.26
N LYS A 334 -16.29 -3.92 -18.06
CA LYS A 334 -15.35 -4.77 -18.81
C LYS A 334 -15.14 -6.14 -18.15
N PRO A 335 -14.94 -7.20 -18.96
CA PRO A 335 -14.50 -8.50 -18.44
C PRO A 335 -13.10 -8.42 -17.85
N HIS A 336 -12.71 -9.42 -17.06
CA HIS A 336 -11.35 -9.54 -16.48
C HIS A 336 -10.93 -8.42 -15.54
N SER A 337 -11.87 -7.71 -14.93
CA SER A 337 -11.56 -6.57 -14.02
C SER A 337 -10.74 -6.97 -12.80
N LEU A 338 -10.96 -8.20 -12.25
CA LEU A 338 -10.19 -8.72 -11.10
C LEU A 338 -8.75 -9.03 -11.47
N GLU A 339 -8.56 -9.63 -12.65
CA GLU A 339 -7.23 -9.96 -13.15
C GLU A 339 -6.41 -8.70 -13.45
N VAL A 340 -7.04 -7.66 -14.02
CA VAL A 340 -6.37 -6.37 -14.26
C VAL A 340 -6.04 -5.66 -12.93
N GLN A 341 -6.92 -5.74 -11.93
CA GLN A 341 -6.60 -5.27 -10.57
C GLN A 341 -5.40 -6.03 -9.99
N GLY A 342 -5.30 -7.35 -10.26
CA GLY A 342 -4.14 -8.16 -9.89
C GLY A 342 -2.86 -7.70 -10.58
N VAL A 343 -2.91 -7.36 -11.87
CA VAL A 343 -1.76 -6.81 -12.62
C VAL A 343 -1.35 -5.45 -12.06
N ASN A 344 -2.32 -4.59 -11.71
CA ASN A 344 -2.05 -3.31 -11.04
C ASN A 344 -1.30 -3.51 -9.72
N ASP A 345 -1.81 -4.38 -8.86
CA ASP A 345 -1.21 -4.60 -7.55
C ASP A 345 0.12 -5.35 -7.61
N LEU A 346 0.31 -6.18 -8.63
CA LEU A 346 1.63 -6.74 -8.92
C LEU A 346 2.61 -5.63 -9.31
N GLY A 347 2.23 -4.72 -10.21
CA GLY A 347 3.05 -3.58 -10.59
C GLY A 347 3.42 -2.71 -9.38
N VAL A 348 2.43 -2.40 -8.53
CA VAL A 348 2.65 -1.69 -7.26
C VAL A 348 3.63 -2.45 -6.36
N SER A 349 3.44 -3.76 -6.19
CA SER A 349 4.31 -4.59 -5.34
C SER A 349 5.75 -4.68 -5.86
N ILE A 350 5.93 -4.79 -7.19
CA ILE A 350 7.26 -4.76 -7.82
C ILE A 350 7.95 -3.43 -7.53
N CYS A 351 7.30 -2.30 -7.84
CA CYS A 351 7.88 -0.98 -7.62
C CYS A 351 8.13 -0.69 -6.13
N ALA A 352 7.21 -1.14 -5.24
CA ALA A 352 7.39 -1.02 -3.80
C ALA A 352 8.60 -1.83 -3.31
N THR A 353 8.78 -3.05 -3.82
CA THR A 353 9.90 -3.92 -3.49
C THR A 353 11.22 -3.31 -3.97
N LEU A 354 11.27 -2.85 -5.22
CA LEU A 354 12.45 -2.14 -5.75
C LEU A 354 12.75 -0.88 -4.92
N GLY A 355 11.72 -0.08 -4.60
CA GLY A 355 11.85 1.09 -3.74
C GLY A 355 12.30 0.78 -2.31
N ALA A 356 12.10 -0.45 -1.81
CA ALA A 356 12.57 -0.89 -0.50
C ALA A 356 14.01 -1.43 -0.52
N PHE A 357 14.43 -2.11 -1.59
CA PHE A 357 15.76 -2.71 -1.69
C PHE A 357 16.81 -1.81 -2.34
N ALA A 358 16.41 -0.92 -3.27
CA ALA A 358 17.32 -0.04 -3.99
C ALA A 358 17.94 1.13 -3.17
N PRO A 359 17.37 1.61 -2.04
CA PRO A 359 17.85 2.81 -1.36
C PRO A 359 19.34 2.77 -1.02
N ALA A 360 19.82 1.70 -0.40
CA ALA A 360 21.22 1.57 0.01
C ALA A 360 22.16 1.52 -1.20
N PHE A 361 21.80 0.75 -2.23
CA PHE A 361 22.57 0.65 -3.47
C PHE A 361 22.63 1.99 -4.21
N LEU A 362 21.48 2.63 -4.41
CA LEU A 362 21.43 3.92 -5.11
C LEU A 362 22.13 5.02 -4.31
N PHE A 363 22.05 4.98 -2.98
CA PHE A 363 22.74 5.95 -2.13
C PHE A 363 24.27 5.82 -2.24
N SER A 364 24.80 4.60 -2.31
CA SER A 364 26.24 4.37 -2.47
C SER A 364 26.75 4.68 -3.88
N PHE A 365 25.92 4.46 -4.93
CA PHE A 365 26.29 4.64 -6.33
C PHE A 365 26.08 6.06 -6.84
N ALA A 366 24.92 6.66 -6.57
CA ALA A 366 24.48 7.97 -7.08
C ALA A 366 24.41 9.06 -6.00
N GLY A 367 24.55 8.70 -4.74
CA GLY A 367 24.39 9.58 -3.61
C GLY A 367 22.93 10.08 -3.43
N TRP A 368 22.76 10.98 -2.48
CA TRP A 368 21.47 11.59 -2.18
C TRP A 368 20.90 12.38 -3.36
N SER A 369 21.69 13.31 -3.92
CA SER A 369 21.25 14.17 -5.02
C SER A 369 20.97 13.38 -6.30
N GLY A 370 21.85 12.42 -6.66
CA GLY A 370 21.67 11.61 -7.85
C GLY A 370 20.40 10.75 -7.82
N THR A 371 20.05 10.19 -6.67
CA THR A 371 18.78 9.44 -6.53
C THR A 371 17.56 10.35 -6.66
N ASN A 372 17.61 11.57 -6.10
CA ASN A 372 16.51 12.52 -6.24
C ASN A 372 16.37 13.04 -7.66
N ILE A 373 17.49 13.25 -8.40
CA ILE A 373 17.49 13.57 -9.83
C ILE A 373 16.83 12.44 -10.64
N LEU A 374 17.22 11.19 -10.39
CA LEU A 374 16.62 10.02 -11.04
C LEU A 374 15.09 9.97 -10.77
N SER A 375 14.67 10.15 -9.53
CA SER A 375 13.27 10.19 -9.14
C SER A 375 12.51 11.33 -9.84
N ALA A 376 13.10 12.52 -9.92
CA ALA A 376 12.53 13.65 -10.65
C ALA A 376 12.37 13.37 -12.15
N MET A 377 13.37 12.76 -12.80
CA MET A 377 13.28 12.35 -14.21
C MET A 377 12.16 11.34 -14.44
N ILE A 378 12.03 10.34 -13.57
CA ILE A 378 10.92 9.34 -13.63
C ILE A 378 9.58 10.04 -13.49
N CYS A 379 9.43 10.97 -12.53
CA CYS A 379 8.21 11.77 -12.37
C CYS A 379 7.88 12.61 -13.61
N LEU A 380 8.87 13.24 -14.24
CA LEU A 380 8.68 14.02 -15.48
C LEU A 380 8.18 13.15 -16.63
N VAL A 381 8.78 11.98 -16.83
CA VAL A 381 8.33 11.04 -17.87
C VAL A 381 6.90 10.58 -17.58
N LEU A 382 6.59 10.22 -16.32
CA LEU A 382 5.25 9.80 -15.91
C LEU A 382 4.23 10.94 -16.09
N LEU A 383 4.62 12.18 -15.80
CA LEU A 383 3.79 13.38 -16.02
C LEU A 383 3.45 13.56 -17.49
N LEU A 384 4.46 13.53 -18.38
CA LEU A 384 4.26 13.67 -19.82
C LEU A 384 3.33 12.59 -20.37
N LEU A 385 3.55 11.32 -20.00
CA LEU A 385 2.69 10.21 -20.42
C LEU A 385 1.26 10.38 -19.88
N SER A 386 1.11 10.86 -18.66
CA SER A 386 -0.22 11.09 -18.06
C SER A 386 -0.98 12.22 -18.73
N LEU A 387 -0.29 13.30 -19.12
CA LEU A 387 -0.89 14.40 -19.87
C LEU A 387 -1.39 13.95 -21.25
N LEU A 388 -0.63 13.07 -21.93
CA LEU A 388 -0.95 12.58 -23.28
C LEU A 388 -2.09 11.54 -23.29
N TYR A 389 -2.14 10.64 -22.30
CA TYR A 389 -2.99 9.45 -22.39
C TYR A 389 -4.19 9.43 -21.43
N ILE A 390 -4.25 10.31 -20.42
CA ILE A 390 -5.47 10.45 -19.62
C ILE A 390 -6.39 11.47 -20.31
N GLN A 391 -7.50 10.99 -20.85
CA GLN A 391 -8.52 11.88 -21.40
C GLN A 391 -9.22 12.64 -20.27
N PRO A 392 -9.56 13.92 -20.46
CA PRO A 392 -10.38 14.62 -19.49
C PRO A 392 -11.74 13.91 -19.40
N THR A 393 -12.13 13.54 -18.17
CA THR A 393 -13.51 13.11 -17.94
C THR A 393 -14.40 14.30 -18.21
N THR A 394 -15.18 14.25 -19.29
CA THR A 394 -16.26 15.20 -19.50
C THR A 394 -17.23 15.04 -18.34
N THR A 395 -17.13 15.90 -17.34
CA THR A 395 -18.20 16.08 -16.37
C THR A 395 -19.41 16.53 -17.19
N SER A 396 -20.34 15.62 -17.44
CA SER A 396 -21.64 15.97 -17.98
C SER A 396 -22.32 16.85 -16.91
N THR A 397 -22.04 18.13 -16.95
CA THR A 397 -22.90 19.16 -16.39
C THR A 397 -24.12 19.22 -17.32
N LYS A 398 -25.07 18.30 -17.14
CA LYS A 398 -26.44 18.59 -17.55
C LYS A 398 -27.11 19.32 -16.40
N PRO A 399 -27.73 20.46 -16.71
CA PRO A 399 -28.46 21.29 -15.74
C PRO A 399 -29.62 20.56 -15.08
#